data_21c9fdc6f557ce8b806a26742de2b567
#
_entry.id   21c9fdc6f557ce8b806a26742de2b567
#
_cell.length_a   1.000
_cell.length_b   1.000
_cell.length_c   1.000
_cell.angle_alpha   90.00
_cell.angle_beta   90.00
_cell.angle_gamma   90.00
#
_symmetry.space_group_name_H-M   'P 1'
#
loop_
_entity.id
_entity.type
_entity.pdbx_description
1 polymer ?
#
loop_
_entity_poly.entity_id
_entity_poly.type
_entity_poly.pdbx_seq_one_letter_code
_entity_poly.pdbx_strand_id
1 'polypeptide(L)'
;MNNPLSDAHIHDGHRARMRSKCLEHGSSIFDTYELLEMLLYYVIPYKDTNPIAKRLIARFGSVDGVFKASVDELTEVSGIGERAAEFIFRVGKIPENLGIDPSCPDVSDFSDFHKTGGYFAHMLGELETHTVLAMYLDNNMRLINVERIYDVDFDSAAVRSAPIIDAALRHHASIVITAHNHPAGPLFISEGDNQTLNMLTDALSMVSVIHLEHFLVCGKYYVGASHSRMPSFRQYAGVLKFLEGKKNSSDGFIEREDA
;
A
#
# COMPACT_ATOMS: atom_id res chain seq x y z
N MET A 1 51.68 9.19 12.37
CA MET A 1 50.78 10.25 11.88
C MET A 1 49.86 9.65 10.81
N ASN A 2 48.66 9.23 11.20
CA ASN A 2 47.70 8.71 10.27
C ASN A 2 47.07 9.87 9.51
N ASN A 3 47.13 9.81 8.19
CA ASN A 3 46.60 10.83 7.30
C ASN A 3 45.06 10.70 7.20
N PRO A 4 44.24 11.62 7.71
CA PRO A 4 42.79 11.52 7.70
C PRO A 4 42.16 11.60 6.31
N LEU A 5 42.95 11.90 5.26
CA LEU A 5 42.45 11.96 3.88
C LEU A 5 42.40 10.62 3.19
N SER A 6 42.99 9.55 3.72
CA SER A 6 42.96 8.20 3.10
C SER A 6 41.65 7.47 3.35
N ASP A 7 41.01 7.67 4.49
CA ASP A 7 39.79 6.92 4.82
C ASP A 7 38.54 7.45 4.07
N ALA A 8 38.47 8.76 3.84
CA ALA A 8 37.35 9.37 3.09
C ALA A 8 37.26 8.83 1.65
N HIS A 9 38.38 8.63 0.96
CA HIS A 9 38.40 8.12 -0.41
C HIS A 9 38.08 6.62 -0.53
N ILE A 10 38.37 5.84 0.51
CA ILE A 10 38.04 4.39 0.52
C ILE A 10 36.52 4.23 0.60
N HIS A 11 35.84 5.03 1.42
CA HIS A 11 34.37 4.98 1.56
C HIS A 11 33.63 5.49 0.33
N ASP A 12 34.15 6.49 -0.39
CA ASP A 12 33.55 7.01 -1.62
C ASP A 12 33.49 5.95 -2.71
N GLY A 13 34.56 5.18 -2.89
CA GLY A 13 34.59 4.06 -3.84
C GLY A 13 33.58 2.94 -3.51
N HIS A 14 33.42 2.63 -2.21
CA HIS A 14 32.43 1.66 -1.76
C HIS A 14 31.00 2.14 -2.02
N ARG A 15 30.67 3.35 -1.63
CA ARG A 15 29.34 3.95 -1.84
C ARG A 15 28.97 4.03 -3.31
N ALA A 16 29.91 4.40 -4.19
CA ALA A 16 29.68 4.45 -5.62
C ALA A 16 29.34 3.06 -6.18
N ARG A 17 30.11 2.03 -5.81
CA ARG A 17 29.84 0.65 -6.22
C ARG A 17 28.49 0.13 -5.74
N MET A 18 28.13 0.39 -4.49
CA MET A 18 26.85 -0.04 -3.92
C MET A 18 25.68 0.61 -4.67
N ARG A 19 25.75 1.91 -4.96
CA ARG A 19 24.72 2.62 -5.75
C ARG A 19 24.61 2.09 -7.17
N SER A 20 25.73 1.92 -7.90
CA SER A 20 25.72 1.35 -9.25
C SER A 20 25.10 -0.04 -9.28
N LYS A 21 25.53 -0.90 -8.35
CA LYS A 21 24.99 -2.26 -8.22
C LYS A 21 23.49 -2.27 -7.94
N CYS A 22 22.99 -1.34 -7.11
CA CYS A 22 21.57 -1.19 -6.84
C CYS A 22 20.79 -0.74 -8.08
N LEU A 23 21.33 0.21 -8.86
CA LEU A 23 20.70 0.66 -10.11
C LEU A 23 20.68 -0.40 -11.22
N GLU A 24 21.74 -1.23 -11.29
CA GLU A 24 21.87 -2.28 -12.32
C GLU A 24 21.02 -3.52 -12.03
N HIS A 25 20.89 -3.91 -10.75
CA HIS A 25 20.31 -5.19 -10.35
C HIS A 25 19.11 -5.08 -9.42
N GLY A 26 18.71 -3.87 -9.02
CA GLY A 26 17.64 -3.64 -8.06
C GLY A 26 18.06 -3.85 -6.60
N SER A 27 17.10 -3.69 -5.69
CA SER A 27 17.35 -3.77 -4.24
C SER A 27 17.35 -5.20 -3.69
N SER A 28 16.77 -6.17 -4.41
CA SER A 28 16.57 -7.55 -3.94
C SER A 28 17.84 -8.36 -3.71
N ILE A 29 18.98 -7.89 -4.25
CA ILE A 29 20.28 -8.57 -4.12
C ILE A 29 21.08 -8.15 -2.87
N PHE A 30 20.53 -7.23 -2.07
CA PHE A 30 21.18 -6.69 -0.88
C PHE A 30 20.54 -7.23 0.40
N ASP A 31 21.36 -7.40 1.42
CA ASP A 31 20.87 -7.61 2.76
C ASP A 31 20.15 -6.36 3.28
N THR A 32 19.20 -6.54 4.20
CA THR A 32 18.40 -5.43 4.74
C THR A 32 19.23 -4.34 5.40
N TYR A 33 20.33 -4.70 6.07
CA TYR A 33 21.23 -3.71 6.65
C TYR A 33 22.03 -2.92 5.59
N GLU A 34 22.30 -3.53 4.41
CA GLU A 34 22.98 -2.84 3.30
C GLU A 34 22.07 -1.79 2.66
N LEU A 35 20.77 -2.09 2.55
CA LEU A 35 19.78 -1.11 2.09
C LEU A 35 19.69 0.08 3.06
N LEU A 36 19.67 -0.20 4.37
CA LEU A 36 19.70 0.84 5.38
C LEU A 36 21.03 1.64 5.35
N GLU A 37 22.16 0.97 5.14
CA GLU A 37 23.46 1.60 4.94
C GLU A 37 23.42 2.59 3.78
N MET A 38 22.89 2.18 2.61
CA MET A 38 22.77 3.06 1.45
C MET A 38 21.86 4.26 1.69
N LEU A 39 20.78 4.09 2.44
CA LEU A 39 19.89 5.17 2.83
C LEU A 39 20.65 6.21 3.69
N LEU A 40 21.48 5.75 4.60
CA LEU A 40 22.30 6.61 5.48
C LEU A 40 23.36 7.41 4.71
N TYR A 41 23.78 7.02 3.50
CA TYR A 41 24.72 7.79 2.68
C TYR A 41 24.28 9.24 2.44
N TYR A 42 22.98 9.48 2.39
CA TYR A 42 22.41 10.79 2.08
C TYR A 42 22.42 11.75 3.28
N VAL A 43 22.48 11.22 4.50
CA VAL A 43 22.43 12.03 5.73
C VAL A 43 23.70 11.95 6.57
N ILE A 44 24.55 10.95 6.30
CA ILE A 44 25.86 10.78 6.95
C ILE A 44 26.95 10.68 5.86
N PRO A 45 27.36 11.82 5.27
CA PRO A 45 28.15 11.80 4.02
C PRO A 45 29.59 11.30 4.18
N TYR A 46 30.22 11.49 5.35
CA TYR A 46 31.67 11.32 5.51
C TYR A 46 32.08 10.15 6.42
N LYS A 47 31.15 9.39 6.97
CA LYS A 47 31.44 8.29 7.90
C LYS A 47 31.07 6.95 7.27
N ASP A 48 31.75 5.88 7.71
CA ASP A 48 31.31 4.54 7.41
C ASP A 48 29.94 4.28 8.05
N THR A 49 28.92 4.05 7.21
CA THR A 49 27.55 3.83 7.63
C THR A 49 27.21 2.36 7.84
N ASN A 50 28.06 1.42 7.39
CA ASN A 50 27.83 -0.01 7.59
C ASN A 50 27.75 -0.40 9.09
N PRO A 51 28.72 0.03 9.96
CA PRO A 51 28.60 -0.26 11.38
C PRO A 51 27.40 0.42 12.04
N ILE A 52 26.95 1.56 11.50
CA ILE A 52 25.80 2.30 12.03
C ILE A 52 24.51 1.53 11.69
N ALA A 53 24.35 1.10 10.43
CA ALA A 53 23.22 0.30 9.98
C ALA A 53 23.08 -1.00 10.79
N LYS A 54 24.20 -1.71 11.03
CA LYS A 54 24.23 -2.91 11.85
C LYS A 54 23.81 -2.65 13.31
N ARG A 55 24.23 -1.54 13.91
CA ARG A 55 23.79 -1.16 15.27
C ARG A 55 22.31 -0.83 15.34
N LEU A 56 21.77 -0.16 14.32
CA LEU A 56 20.34 0.11 14.22
C LEU A 56 19.53 -1.20 14.15
N ILE A 57 19.91 -2.13 13.27
CA ILE A 57 19.25 -3.44 13.17
C ILE A 57 19.40 -4.24 14.48
N ALA A 58 20.58 -4.22 15.11
CA ALA A 58 20.80 -4.93 16.38
C ALA A 58 19.91 -4.39 17.52
N ARG A 59 19.64 -3.07 17.52
CA ARG A 59 18.80 -2.43 18.54
C ARG A 59 17.30 -2.62 18.30
N PHE A 60 16.87 -2.44 17.08
CA PHE A 60 15.42 -2.41 16.72
C PHE A 60 14.92 -3.70 16.08
N GLY A 61 15.77 -4.69 15.87
CA GLY A 61 15.45 -6.03 15.39
C GLY A 61 15.31 -6.14 13.86
N SER A 62 14.82 -5.11 13.20
CA SER A 62 14.58 -5.09 11.75
C SER A 62 14.62 -3.67 11.19
N VAL A 63 14.65 -3.52 9.86
CA VAL A 63 14.50 -2.21 9.20
C VAL A 63 13.14 -1.59 9.52
N ASP A 64 12.08 -2.40 9.56
CA ASP A 64 10.75 -1.95 9.98
C ASP A 64 10.76 -1.41 11.41
N GLY A 65 11.42 -2.10 12.34
CA GLY A 65 11.62 -1.59 13.70
C GLY A 65 12.40 -0.28 13.75
N VAL A 66 13.40 -0.11 12.89
CA VAL A 66 14.14 1.16 12.77
C VAL A 66 13.24 2.31 12.28
N PHE A 67 12.36 2.05 11.29
CA PHE A 67 11.46 3.07 10.75
C PHE A 67 10.28 3.41 11.68
N LYS A 68 9.92 2.52 12.59
CA LYS A 68 8.88 2.75 13.61
C LYS A 68 9.43 3.45 14.86
N ALA A 69 10.75 3.46 15.05
CA ALA A 69 11.38 4.08 16.22
C ALA A 69 11.19 5.60 16.23
N SER A 70 11.06 6.17 17.41
CA SER A 70 11.02 7.63 17.61
C SER A 70 12.37 8.30 17.34
N VAL A 71 12.37 9.60 17.09
CA VAL A 71 13.60 10.38 16.89
C VAL A 71 14.52 10.26 18.10
N ASP A 72 13.98 10.28 19.32
CA ASP A 72 14.76 10.19 20.56
C ASP A 72 15.46 8.82 20.67
N GLU A 73 14.73 7.72 20.41
CA GLU A 73 15.31 6.37 20.43
C GLU A 73 16.40 6.18 19.38
N LEU A 74 16.22 6.77 18.19
CA LEU A 74 17.20 6.71 17.11
C LEU A 74 18.48 7.46 17.48
N THR A 75 18.38 8.63 18.15
CA THR A 75 19.55 9.42 18.56
C THR A 75 20.40 8.74 19.62
N GLU A 76 19.87 7.79 20.37
CA GLU A 76 20.64 7.00 21.33
C GLU A 76 21.61 6.01 20.65
N VAL A 77 21.45 5.77 19.34
CA VAL A 77 22.35 4.89 18.59
C VAL A 77 23.62 5.64 18.21
N SER A 78 24.76 5.13 18.67
CA SER A 78 26.06 5.74 18.37
C SER A 78 26.30 5.92 16.88
N GLY A 79 26.49 7.16 16.45
CA GLY A 79 26.70 7.54 15.05
C GLY A 79 25.47 8.16 14.39
N ILE A 80 24.30 8.12 15.03
CA ILE A 80 23.08 8.80 14.60
C ILE A 80 22.97 10.13 15.35
N GLY A 81 23.00 11.23 14.61
CA GLY A 81 22.65 12.55 15.14
C GLY A 81 21.21 12.91 14.80
N GLU A 82 20.73 14.01 15.39
CA GLU A 82 19.33 14.48 15.26
C GLU A 82 18.85 14.51 13.79
N ARG A 83 19.62 15.09 12.87
CA ARG A 83 19.26 15.16 11.44
C ARG A 83 19.11 13.78 10.78
N ALA A 84 19.94 12.82 11.16
CA ALA A 84 19.86 11.47 10.63
C ALA A 84 18.65 10.72 11.24
N ALA A 85 18.38 10.91 12.52
CA ALA A 85 17.20 10.36 13.20
C ALA A 85 15.90 10.91 12.59
N GLU A 86 15.79 12.23 12.43
CA GLU A 86 14.63 12.84 11.76
C GLU A 86 14.43 12.32 10.33
N PHE A 87 15.52 12.16 9.57
CA PHE A 87 15.43 11.63 8.21
C PHE A 87 14.89 10.19 8.20
N ILE A 88 15.45 9.31 9.05
CA ILE A 88 14.98 7.92 9.18
C ILE A 88 13.49 7.90 9.55
N PHE A 89 13.09 8.67 10.56
CA PHE A 89 11.71 8.78 11.00
C PHE A 89 10.77 9.23 9.88
N ARG A 90 11.13 10.28 9.15
CA ARG A 90 10.31 10.80 8.03
C ARG A 90 10.20 9.80 6.87
N VAL A 91 11.30 9.12 6.52
CA VAL A 91 11.29 8.06 5.50
C VAL A 91 10.38 6.91 5.94
N GLY A 92 10.42 6.52 7.22
CA GLY A 92 9.55 5.50 7.78
C GLY A 92 8.05 5.85 7.71
N LYS A 93 7.71 7.15 7.69
CA LYS A 93 6.32 7.62 7.55
C LYS A 93 5.83 7.72 6.11
N ILE A 94 6.71 7.63 5.12
CA ILE A 94 6.31 7.69 3.71
C ILE A 94 5.34 6.55 3.35
N PRO A 95 5.60 5.26 3.68
CA PRO A 95 4.68 4.19 3.37
C PRO A 95 3.28 4.40 3.99
N GLU A 96 3.21 4.82 5.24
CA GLU A 96 1.94 5.11 5.93
C GLU A 96 1.13 6.18 5.19
N ASN A 97 1.80 7.26 4.76
CA ASN A 97 1.17 8.35 4.04
C ASN A 97 0.76 7.98 2.61
N LEU A 98 1.43 7.00 2.00
CA LEU A 98 1.10 6.47 0.68
C LEU A 98 0.07 5.33 0.75
N GLY A 99 -0.38 4.94 1.95
CA GLY A 99 -1.24 3.78 2.13
C GLY A 99 -0.54 2.44 1.85
N ILE A 100 0.80 2.44 1.86
CA ILE A 100 1.60 1.22 1.73
C ILE A 100 1.81 0.67 3.14
N ASP A 101 1.11 -0.40 3.46
CA ASP A 101 1.33 -1.13 4.72
C ASP A 101 2.31 -2.27 4.48
N PRO A 102 3.48 -2.27 5.15
CA PRO A 102 4.45 -3.36 5.01
C PRO A 102 3.94 -4.72 5.53
N SER A 103 2.92 -4.71 6.40
CA SER A 103 2.25 -5.92 6.89
C SER A 103 1.15 -6.39 5.94
N CYS A 104 0.82 -5.60 4.93
CA CYS A 104 -0.14 -6.01 3.89
C CYS A 104 0.42 -7.23 3.14
N PRO A 105 -0.38 -8.27 2.94
CA PRO A 105 0.03 -9.42 2.16
C PRO A 105 0.60 -8.98 0.82
N ASP A 106 1.74 -9.53 0.43
CA ASP A 106 2.31 -9.32 -0.91
C ASP A 106 1.37 -9.95 -1.95
N VAL A 107 0.42 -9.16 -2.40
CA VAL A 107 -0.54 -9.56 -3.43
C VAL A 107 -0.02 -9.01 -4.76
N SER A 108 0.66 -9.85 -5.50
CA SER A 108 1.15 -9.52 -6.84
C SER A 108 0.08 -9.69 -7.93
N ASP A 109 -1.02 -10.38 -7.61
CA ASP A 109 -2.12 -10.70 -8.52
C ASP A 109 -3.47 -10.46 -7.82
N PHE A 110 -4.21 -9.50 -8.32
CA PHE A 110 -5.53 -9.10 -7.83
C PHE A 110 -6.69 -9.70 -8.65
N SER A 111 -6.44 -10.77 -9.38
CA SER A 111 -7.49 -11.53 -10.09
C SER A 111 -8.37 -12.37 -9.15
N ASP A 112 -7.90 -12.59 -7.91
CA ASP A 112 -8.63 -13.31 -6.87
C ASP A 112 -9.49 -12.36 -6.04
N PHE A 113 -10.81 -12.62 -6.00
CA PHE A 113 -11.77 -11.82 -5.26
C PHE A 113 -11.46 -11.76 -3.76
N HIS A 114 -11.09 -12.90 -3.15
CA HIS A 114 -10.83 -12.96 -1.71
C HIS A 114 -9.52 -12.28 -1.34
N LYS A 115 -8.47 -12.48 -2.13
CA LYS A 115 -7.20 -11.78 -1.92
C LYS A 115 -7.40 -10.26 -2.03
N THR A 116 -8.15 -9.82 -3.03
CA THR A 116 -8.44 -8.40 -3.24
C THR A 116 -9.29 -7.81 -2.13
N GLY A 117 -10.36 -8.52 -1.73
CA GLY A 117 -11.21 -8.11 -0.61
C GLY A 117 -10.47 -8.12 0.73
N GLY A 118 -9.64 -9.14 0.98
CA GLY A 118 -8.77 -9.22 2.15
C GLY A 118 -7.75 -8.07 2.21
N TYR A 119 -7.18 -7.69 1.07
CA TYR A 119 -6.32 -6.52 0.96
C TYR A 119 -7.04 -5.24 1.40
N PHE A 120 -8.24 -4.98 0.85
CA PHE A 120 -9.02 -3.80 1.25
C PHE A 120 -9.48 -3.86 2.70
N ALA A 121 -9.85 -5.04 3.21
CA ALA A 121 -10.20 -5.21 4.62
C ALA A 121 -9.02 -4.89 5.55
N HIS A 122 -7.80 -5.26 5.15
CA HIS A 122 -6.59 -4.89 5.87
C HIS A 122 -6.34 -3.38 5.85
N MET A 123 -6.48 -2.75 4.69
CA MET A 123 -6.19 -1.32 4.49
C MET A 123 -7.24 -0.38 5.12
N LEU A 124 -8.49 -0.79 5.18
CA LEU A 124 -9.61 0.07 5.53
C LEU A 124 -10.27 -0.30 6.87
N GLY A 125 -10.11 -1.56 7.30
CA GLY A 125 -10.94 -2.13 8.37
C GLY A 125 -10.76 -1.48 9.74
N GLU A 126 -9.58 -0.97 10.04
CA GLU A 126 -9.26 -0.31 11.32
C GLU A 126 -9.42 1.20 11.28
N LEU A 127 -9.77 1.78 10.13
CA LEU A 127 -9.94 3.22 10.00
C LEU A 127 -11.26 3.67 10.60
N GLU A 128 -11.22 4.64 11.51
CA GLU A 128 -12.39 5.25 12.17
C GLU A 128 -13.10 6.28 11.27
N THR A 129 -12.48 6.70 10.17
CA THR A 129 -13.05 7.67 9.23
C THR A 129 -13.47 6.98 7.95
N HIS A 130 -14.58 7.44 7.35
CA HIS A 130 -14.96 7.04 6.00
C HIS A 130 -13.83 7.34 5.02
N THR A 131 -13.37 6.30 4.34
CA THR A 131 -12.22 6.39 3.45
C THR A 131 -12.53 5.61 2.18
N VAL A 132 -12.15 6.19 1.05
CA VAL A 132 -12.20 5.52 -0.26
C VAL A 132 -10.80 5.23 -0.74
N LEU A 133 -10.56 4.01 -1.21
CA LEU A 133 -9.36 3.62 -1.93
C LEU A 133 -9.72 3.30 -3.38
N ALA A 134 -8.84 3.69 -4.29
CA ALA A 134 -8.87 3.26 -5.68
C ALA A 134 -7.57 2.54 -6.01
N MET A 135 -7.68 1.33 -6.50
CA MET A 135 -6.60 0.46 -6.94
C MET A 135 -6.55 0.46 -8.46
N TYR A 136 -5.37 0.72 -9.01
CA TYR A 136 -5.11 0.83 -10.44
C TYR A 136 -4.28 -0.36 -10.90
N LEU A 137 -4.76 -1.10 -11.89
CA LEU A 137 -4.16 -2.34 -12.37
C LEU A 137 -3.89 -2.26 -13.88
N ASP A 138 -2.87 -3.02 -14.31
CA ASP A 138 -2.65 -3.27 -15.72
C ASP A 138 -3.65 -4.32 -16.29
N ASN A 139 -3.55 -4.61 -17.59
CA ASN A 139 -4.40 -5.60 -18.26
C ASN A 139 -4.13 -7.06 -17.82
N ASN A 140 -3.08 -7.31 -17.02
CA ASN A 140 -2.74 -8.60 -16.44
C ASN A 140 -3.12 -8.70 -14.95
N MET A 141 -3.92 -7.78 -14.44
CA MET A 141 -4.31 -7.68 -13.03
C MET A 141 -3.16 -7.41 -12.06
N ARG A 142 -2.04 -6.86 -12.54
CA ARG A 142 -0.91 -6.46 -11.71
C ARG A 142 -1.11 -5.07 -11.18
N LEU A 143 -0.77 -4.87 -9.92
CA LEU A 143 -0.88 -3.58 -9.26
C LEU A 143 0.07 -2.56 -9.89
N ILE A 144 -0.49 -1.41 -10.28
CA ILE A 144 0.25 -0.22 -10.67
C ILE A 144 0.34 0.74 -9.50
N ASN A 145 -0.81 1.06 -8.87
CA ASN A 145 -0.87 1.97 -7.74
C ASN A 145 -2.15 1.77 -6.92
N VAL A 146 -2.14 2.25 -5.67
CA VAL A 146 -3.33 2.41 -4.83
C VAL A 146 -3.33 3.84 -4.31
N GLU A 147 -4.44 4.56 -4.48
CA GLU A 147 -4.59 5.93 -3.98
C GLU A 147 -5.76 6.04 -3.01
N ARG A 148 -5.54 6.81 -1.94
CA ARG A 148 -6.62 7.27 -1.08
C ARG A 148 -7.29 8.46 -1.73
N ILE A 149 -8.59 8.35 -1.96
CA ILE A 149 -9.38 9.43 -2.54
C ILE A 149 -9.87 10.32 -1.39
N TYR A 150 -9.39 11.54 -1.37
CA TYR A 150 -9.78 12.56 -0.39
C TYR A 150 -10.98 13.35 -0.92
N ASP A 151 -11.74 13.99 -0.02
CA ASP A 151 -12.92 14.82 -0.33
C ASP A 151 -14.15 14.03 -0.82
N VAL A 152 -14.35 12.85 -0.29
CA VAL A 152 -15.60 12.13 -0.51
C VAL A 152 -16.49 12.29 0.70
N ASP A 153 -17.47 13.16 0.58
CA ASP A 153 -18.56 13.28 1.54
C ASP A 153 -19.61 12.22 1.16
N PHE A 154 -19.61 11.06 1.86
CA PHE A 154 -20.54 9.97 1.57
C PHE A 154 -21.99 10.28 1.91
N ASP A 155 -22.25 11.32 2.70
CA ASP A 155 -23.61 11.82 2.96
C ASP A 155 -24.20 12.60 1.76
N SER A 156 -23.36 13.03 0.82
CA SER A 156 -23.80 13.60 -0.44
C SER A 156 -23.39 12.64 -1.57
N ALA A 157 -24.31 11.87 -2.10
CA ALA A 157 -24.25 10.84 -3.16
C ALA A 157 -23.37 11.09 -4.42
N ALA A 158 -22.24 11.73 -4.26
CA ALA A 158 -21.31 12.06 -5.35
C ALA A 158 -19.90 11.65 -4.98
N VAL A 159 -19.58 10.35 -5.10
CA VAL A 159 -18.17 9.99 -5.32
C VAL A 159 -17.72 10.81 -6.53
N ARG A 160 -16.81 11.75 -6.31
CA ARG A 160 -16.24 12.50 -7.42
C ARG A 160 -15.44 11.50 -8.26
N SER A 161 -16.04 11.03 -9.34
CA SER A 161 -15.38 10.14 -10.30
C SER A 161 -14.14 10.77 -10.93
N ALA A 162 -14.08 12.10 -11.01
CA ALA A 162 -13.01 12.83 -11.65
C ALA A 162 -11.60 12.53 -11.10
N PRO A 163 -11.31 12.52 -9.79
CA PRO A 163 -9.98 12.15 -9.28
C PRO A 163 -9.58 10.70 -9.62
N ILE A 164 -10.54 9.78 -9.60
CA ILE A 164 -10.29 8.37 -9.94
C ILE A 164 -9.96 8.22 -11.41
N ILE A 165 -10.68 8.91 -12.29
CA ILE A 165 -10.45 8.90 -13.73
C ILE A 165 -9.11 9.55 -14.07
N ASP A 166 -8.81 10.71 -13.48
CA ASP A 166 -7.53 11.40 -13.69
C ASP A 166 -6.35 10.50 -13.29
N ALA A 167 -6.43 9.87 -12.13
CA ALA A 167 -5.40 8.94 -11.68
C ALA A 167 -5.30 7.69 -12.57
N ALA A 168 -6.42 7.13 -13.03
CA ALA A 168 -6.41 6.01 -13.96
C ALA A 168 -5.67 6.35 -15.28
N LEU A 169 -5.90 7.54 -15.80
CA LEU A 169 -5.21 8.03 -17.00
C LEU A 169 -3.73 8.30 -16.75
N ARG A 170 -3.38 8.96 -15.65
CA ARG A 170 -1.98 9.23 -15.26
C ARG A 170 -1.17 7.95 -15.10
N HIS A 171 -1.77 6.91 -14.52
CA HIS A 171 -1.13 5.61 -14.29
C HIS A 171 -1.22 4.68 -15.49
N HIS A 172 -1.87 5.08 -16.59
CA HIS A 172 -2.16 4.21 -17.74
C HIS A 172 -2.82 2.90 -17.31
N ALA A 173 -3.71 2.96 -16.32
CA ALA A 173 -4.41 1.80 -15.82
C ALA A 173 -5.43 1.29 -16.83
N SER A 174 -5.54 -0.02 -16.94
CA SER A 174 -6.58 -0.69 -17.75
C SER A 174 -7.78 -1.07 -16.91
N ILE A 175 -7.57 -1.28 -15.61
CA ILE A 175 -8.58 -1.76 -14.67
C ILE A 175 -8.49 -0.93 -13.39
N VAL A 176 -9.64 -0.60 -12.84
CA VAL A 176 -9.79 0.05 -11.53
C VAL A 176 -10.66 -0.84 -10.64
N ILE A 177 -10.21 -1.05 -9.41
CA ILE A 177 -11.02 -1.62 -8.33
C ILE A 177 -11.11 -0.56 -7.25
N THR A 178 -12.29 -0.33 -6.71
CA THR A 178 -12.49 0.65 -5.63
C THR A 178 -12.97 -0.02 -4.36
N ALA A 179 -12.74 0.62 -3.22
CA ALA A 179 -13.29 0.20 -1.95
C ALA A 179 -13.59 1.40 -1.06
N HIS A 180 -14.59 1.27 -0.18
CA HIS A 180 -14.78 2.20 0.94
C HIS A 180 -15.12 1.45 2.22
N ASN A 181 -14.91 2.09 3.36
CA ASN A 181 -15.26 1.51 4.64
C ASN A 181 -16.48 2.18 5.28
N HIS A 182 -17.21 1.38 6.08
CA HIS A 182 -18.20 1.86 7.05
C HIS A 182 -17.67 1.58 8.45
N PRO A 183 -17.01 2.54 9.14
CA PRO A 183 -16.32 2.30 10.42
C PRO A 183 -17.22 1.74 11.53
N ALA A 184 -18.48 2.16 11.59
CA ALA A 184 -19.45 1.72 12.57
C ALA A 184 -20.81 1.33 11.94
N GLY A 185 -20.83 1.21 10.61
CA GLY A 185 -22.05 0.99 9.84
C GLY A 185 -22.30 -0.48 9.50
N PRO A 186 -23.49 -0.75 8.95
CA PRO A 186 -23.79 -2.07 8.43
C PRO A 186 -22.94 -2.36 7.18
N LEU A 187 -22.59 -3.64 6.99
CA LEU A 187 -21.96 -4.13 5.78
C LEU A 187 -23.01 -4.31 4.67
N PHE A 188 -23.57 -3.19 4.24
CA PHE A 188 -24.66 -3.12 3.27
C PHE A 188 -24.41 -1.96 2.30
N ILE A 189 -24.42 -2.28 1.00
CA ILE A 189 -24.28 -1.28 -0.07
C ILE A 189 -25.64 -0.60 -0.27
N SER A 190 -25.70 0.69 0.00
CA SER A 190 -26.94 1.47 -0.13
C SER A 190 -27.31 1.73 -1.60
N GLU A 191 -28.55 2.17 -1.81
CA GLU A 191 -29.00 2.60 -3.15
C GLU A 191 -28.20 3.80 -3.67
N GLY A 192 -27.79 4.72 -2.76
CA GLY A 192 -26.90 5.84 -3.10
C GLY A 192 -25.51 5.38 -3.57
N ASP A 193 -24.93 4.37 -2.88
CA ASP A 193 -23.67 3.77 -3.30
C ASP A 193 -23.79 3.16 -4.70
N ASN A 194 -24.88 2.41 -4.95
CA ASN A 194 -25.11 1.79 -6.26
C ASN A 194 -25.24 2.82 -7.38
N GLN A 195 -25.94 3.93 -7.16
CA GLN A 195 -26.06 5.00 -8.15
C GLN A 195 -24.70 5.61 -8.46
N THR A 196 -23.92 5.93 -7.42
CA THR A 196 -22.57 6.47 -7.54
C THR A 196 -21.62 5.52 -8.27
N LEU A 197 -21.67 4.22 -7.95
CA LEU A 197 -20.85 3.20 -8.59
C LEU A 197 -21.20 3.02 -10.07
N ASN A 198 -22.48 3.10 -10.43
CA ASN A 198 -22.88 3.08 -11.82
C ASN A 198 -22.34 4.28 -12.60
N MET A 199 -22.45 5.48 -12.02
CA MET A 199 -21.88 6.71 -12.62
C MET A 199 -20.36 6.60 -12.81
N LEU A 200 -19.63 6.09 -11.82
CA LEU A 200 -18.19 5.85 -11.90
C LEU A 200 -17.84 4.83 -12.99
N THR A 201 -18.59 3.74 -13.06
CA THR A 201 -18.40 2.67 -14.06
C THR A 201 -18.61 3.21 -15.46
N ASP A 202 -19.67 3.98 -15.68
CA ASP A 202 -19.96 4.58 -16.97
C ASP A 202 -18.86 5.59 -17.37
N ALA A 203 -18.43 6.42 -16.43
CA ALA A 203 -17.40 7.42 -16.68
C ALA A 203 -16.02 6.79 -16.98
N LEU A 204 -15.62 5.74 -16.27
CA LEU A 204 -14.39 5.00 -16.56
C LEU A 204 -14.46 4.29 -17.93
N SER A 205 -15.63 3.76 -18.28
CA SER A 205 -15.84 3.10 -19.59
C SER A 205 -15.64 4.06 -20.76
N MET A 206 -16.00 5.35 -20.61
CA MET A 206 -15.80 6.39 -21.65
C MET A 206 -14.31 6.61 -21.98
N VAL A 207 -13.42 6.34 -21.03
CA VAL A 207 -11.96 6.43 -21.22
C VAL A 207 -11.30 5.05 -21.40
N SER A 208 -12.09 4.03 -21.74
CA SER A 208 -11.62 2.66 -21.96
C SER A 208 -10.94 2.01 -20.77
N VAL A 209 -11.31 2.41 -19.56
CA VAL A 209 -10.87 1.81 -18.29
C VAL A 209 -12.02 0.98 -17.71
N ILE A 210 -11.71 -0.23 -17.27
CA ILE A 210 -12.70 -1.14 -16.69
C ILE A 210 -12.80 -0.88 -15.19
N HIS A 211 -13.99 -0.53 -14.69
CA HIS A 211 -14.29 -0.60 -13.26
C HIS A 211 -14.71 -2.04 -12.95
N LEU A 212 -13.78 -2.80 -12.36
CA LEU A 212 -13.94 -4.24 -12.18
C LEU A 212 -14.89 -4.57 -11.04
N GLU A 213 -14.66 -3.99 -9.87
CA GLU A 213 -15.41 -4.27 -8.65
C GLU A 213 -15.33 -3.10 -7.69
N HIS A 214 -16.29 -3.07 -6.76
CA HIS A 214 -16.25 -2.18 -5.61
C HIS A 214 -16.47 -2.99 -4.33
N PHE A 215 -15.57 -2.81 -3.35
CA PHE A 215 -15.66 -3.45 -2.05
C PHE A 215 -16.16 -2.48 -0.98
N LEU A 216 -17.16 -2.91 -0.21
CA LEU A 216 -17.51 -2.28 1.04
C LEU A 216 -16.85 -3.06 2.19
N VAL A 217 -16.16 -2.35 3.08
CA VAL A 217 -15.42 -2.91 4.20
C VAL A 217 -16.00 -2.45 5.53
N CYS A 218 -16.10 -3.36 6.50
CA CYS A 218 -16.47 -3.07 7.88
C CYS A 218 -15.65 -3.97 8.82
N GLY A 219 -14.65 -3.40 9.50
CA GLY A 219 -13.67 -4.18 10.25
C GLY A 219 -12.96 -5.20 9.36
N LYS A 220 -12.94 -6.45 9.77
CA LYS A 220 -12.35 -7.56 8.99
C LYS A 220 -13.24 -8.11 7.88
N TYR A 221 -14.46 -7.63 7.76
CA TYR A 221 -15.44 -8.12 6.79
C TYR A 221 -15.51 -7.26 5.55
N TYR A 222 -15.87 -7.86 4.43
CA TYR A 222 -16.04 -7.15 3.16
C TYR A 222 -17.12 -7.79 2.30
N VAL A 223 -17.68 -7.00 1.39
CA VAL A 223 -18.65 -7.43 0.38
C VAL A 223 -18.37 -6.72 -0.94
N GLY A 224 -18.52 -7.41 -2.05
CA GLY A 224 -18.43 -6.81 -3.39
C GLY A 224 -19.79 -6.29 -3.86
N ALA A 225 -19.81 -5.14 -4.52
CA ALA A 225 -21.02 -4.50 -5.02
C ALA A 225 -21.54 -5.13 -6.31
N SER A 226 -20.66 -5.64 -7.18
CA SER A 226 -21.05 -6.19 -8.47
C SER A 226 -20.52 -7.60 -8.67
N HIS A 227 -21.21 -8.56 -8.13
CA HIS A 227 -20.92 -10.00 -8.24
C HIS A 227 -20.63 -10.46 -9.65
N SER A 228 -19.57 -10.09 -10.33
CA SER A 228 -19.26 -10.76 -11.59
C SER A 228 -19.52 -10.06 -12.90
N ARG A 229 -19.30 -8.79 -13.02
CA ARG A 229 -19.23 -8.22 -14.37
C ARG A 229 -18.01 -8.74 -15.16
N MET A 230 -17.04 -9.40 -14.47
CA MET A 230 -15.79 -9.84 -15.10
C MET A 230 -15.56 -11.36 -15.07
N PRO A 231 -15.00 -11.93 -16.15
CA PRO A 231 -14.72 -13.37 -16.27
C PRO A 231 -13.76 -13.90 -15.18
N SER A 232 -12.81 -13.09 -14.70
CA SER A 232 -11.84 -13.47 -13.68
C SER A 232 -12.48 -13.78 -12.33
N PHE A 233 -13.53 -13.03 -11.93
CA PHE A 233 -14.27 -13.33 -10.70
C PHE A 233 -15.33 -14.43 -10.91
N ARG A 234 -15.69 -14.80 -12.14
CA ARG A 234 -16.60 -15.92 -12.44
C ARG A 234 -16.02 -17.29 -12.08
N GLN A 235 -14.71 -17.41 -12.01
CA GLN A 235 -14.06 -18.66 -11.61
C GLN A 235 -14.39 -19.04 -10.16
N TYR A 236 -14.85 -18.08 -9.36
CA TYR A 236 -15.29 -18.27 -7.99
C TYR A 236 -16.80 -18.48 -7.84
N ALA A 237 -17.42 -19.14 -8.83
CA ALA A 237 -18.84 -19.51 -8.79
C ALA A 237 -19.28 -20.27 -7.50
N GLY A 238 -18.35 -20.94 -6.83
CA GLY A 238 -18.56 -21.54 -5.51
C GLY A 238 -18.82 -20.51 -4.42
N VAL A 239 -18.09 -19.40 -4.45
CA VAL A 239 -18.22 -18.29 -3.50
C VAL A 239 -19.49 -17.50 -3.80
N LEU A 240 -19.81 -17.28 -5.07
CA LEU A 240 -21.07 -16.64 -5.48
C LEU A 240 -22.27 -17.46 -5.02
N LYS A 241 -22.23 -18.80 -5.13
CA LYS A 241 -23.26 -19.67 -4.56
C LYS A 241 -23.37 -19.56 -3.04
N PHE A 242 -22.26 -19.40 -2.34
CA PHE A 242 -22.25 -19.18 -0.89
C PHE A 242 -22.89 -17.83 -0.53
N LEU A 243 -22.58 -16.78 -1.29
CA LEU A 243 -23.19 -15.44 -1.14
C LEU A 243 -24.68 -15.42 -1.53
N GLU A 244 -25.06 -16.14 -2.59
CA GLU A 244 -26.46 -16.30 -3.02
C GLU A 244 -27.26 -17.15 -2.03
N GLY A 245 -26.68 -18.20 -1.47
CA GLY A 245 -27.28 -19.01 -0.42
C GLY A 245 -27.53 -18.24 0.88
N LYS A 246 -26.72 -17.21 1.15
CA LYS A 246 -26.90 -16.29 2.29
C LYS A 246 -27.81 -15.11 2.02
N LYS A 247 -28.23 -14.84 0.79
CA LYS A 247 -29.29 -13.84 0.49
C LYS A 247 -30.63 -14.13 1.17
N ASN A 248 -30.84 -15.38 1.58
CA ASN A 248 -32.01 -15.79 2.37
C ASN A 248 -31.82 -15.62 3.90
N SER A 249 -30.63 -15.32 4.37
CA SER A 249 -30.31 -14.90 5.73
C SER A 249 -29.59 -13.56 5.59
N SER A 250 -30.02 -12.55 6.31
CA SER A 250 -29.69 -11.12 6.21
C SER A 250 -28.19 -10.73 6.28
N ASP A 251 -27.26 -11.67 6.11
CA ASP A 251 -25.84 -11.45 6.33
C ASP A 251 -25.00 -12.04 5.18
N GLY A 252 -24.77 -11.23 4.16
CA GLY A 252 -23.94 -11.57 3.01
C GLY A 252 -22.48 -11.12 3.13
N PHE A 253 -21.76 -11.48 4.22
CA PHE A 253 -20.38 -11.09 4.41
C PHE A 253 -19.43 -12.26 4.25
N ILE A 254 -18.23 -11.91 3.87
CA ILE A 254 -17.09 -12.81 3.79
C ILE A 254 -16.13 -12.43 4.90
N GLU A 255 -15.90 -13.36 5.80
CA GLU A 255 -14.93 -13.21 6.87
C GLU A 255 -13.51 -13.33 6.29
N ARG A 256 -12.60 -12.51 6.77
CA ARG A 256 -11.18 -12.65 6.46
C ARG A 256 -10.71 -13.97 7.09
N GLU A 257 -10.30 -14.93 6.25
CA GLU A 257 -9.60 -16.11 6.77
C GLU A 257 -8.26 -15.66 7.33
N ASP A 258 -8.06 -15.91 8.62
CA ASP A 258 -6.77 -15.74 9.28
C ASP A 258 -5.82 -16.79 8.68
N ALA A 259 -4.84 -16.33 7.91
CA ALA A 259 -3.71 -17.13 7.44
C ALA A 259 -2.53 -16.98 8.39
#